data_c83e86f345f4b259ec547908d0e30348
#
_entry.id   c83e86f345f4b259ec547908d0e30348
#
_cell.length_a   1.000
_cell.length_b   1.000
_cell.length_c   1.000
_cell.angle_alpha   90.00
_cell.angle_beta   90.00
_cell.angle_gamma   90.00
#
_symmetry.space_group_name_H-M   'P 1'
#
loop_
_entity.id
_entity.type
_entity.pdbx_description
1 polymer ?
#
loop_
_entity_poly.entity_id
_entity_poly.type
_entity_poly.pdbx_seq_one_letter_code
_entity_poly.pdbx_strand_id
1 'polypeptide(L)'
;FSRFWDYTILQRFREYDSPREDNYRILDFVTSANNRDGLAIRAAGDGLLQRQEEGKILIVLSDGKPNDIIVNRPGSRNPNPYYGDYAVKDTAFEVRKLRSNGVCVLGVFTGKEKDLMAEKKIFGKAFAYIRNIEGFSKIVGRYLRKLLEDESGNF
;
A
#
# COMPACT_ATOMS: atom_id res chain seq x y z
N PHE A 1 -6.63 5.38 -0.08
CA PHE A 1 -8.01 4.92 -0.02
C PHE A 1 -8.71 5.56 1.14
N SER A 2 -9.82 6.19 0.89
CA SER A 2 -10.70 6.69 1.93
C SER A 2 -12.11 6.17 1.71
N ARG A 3 -12.86 6.06 2.78
CA ARG A 3 -14.27 5.66 2.72
C ARG A 3 -15.15 6.85 3.04
N PHE A 4 -16.11 7.09 2.16
CA PHE A 4 -17.16 8.06 2.40
C PHE A 4 -18.48 7.31 2.58
N TRP A 5 -19.02 7.29 3.80
CA TRP A 5 -20.29 6.66 4.21
C TRP A 5 -20.52 5.23 3.68
N ASP A 6 -20.62 5.03 2.36
CA ASP A 6 -21.07 3.78 1.74
C ASP A 6 -20.12 3.21 0.70
N TYR A 7 -19.09 3.94 0.29
CA TYR A 7 -18.17 3.53 -0.76
C TYR A 7 -16.74 3.91 -0.43
N THR A 8 -15.82 3.14 -0.97
CA THR A 8 -14.39 3.40 -0.86
C THR A 8 -13.94 4.17 -2.08
N ILE A 9 -13.28 5.30 -1.88
CA ILE A 9 -12.75 6.13 -2.95
C ILE A 9 -11.29 5.76 -3.18
N LEU A 10 -10.94 5.41 -4.43
CA LEU A 10 -9.57 5.32 -4.91
C LEU A 10 -9.24 6.60 -5.65
N GLN A 11 -8.36 7.42 -5.09
CA GLN A 11 -7.81 8.59 -5.78
C GLN A 11 -6.58 8.17 -6.57
N ARG A 12 -6.64 8.29 -7.90
CA ARG A 12 -5.50 8.08 -8.78
C ARG A 12 -4.96 9.42 -9.23
N PHE A 13 -3.71 9.68 -8.92
CA PHE A 13 -3.06 10.93 -9.30
C PHE A 13 -2.32 10.81 -10.62
N ARG A 14 -1.92 9.59 -10.97
CA ARG A 14 -1.20 9.31 -12.21
C ARG A 14 -1.48 7.89 -12.68
N GLU A 15 -1.61 7.74 -13.99
CA GLU A 15 -1.59 6.43 -14.66
C GLU A 15 -0.18 6.10 -15.16
N TYR A 16 0.07 4.86 -15.57
CA TYR A 16 1.39 4.40 -15.99
C TYR A 16 1.94 5.18 -17.18
N ASP A 17 1.07 5.50 -18.14
CA ASP A 17 1.44 6.17 -19.38
C ASP A 17 1.10 7.67 -19.38
N SER A 18 0.85 8.24 -18.20
CA SER A 18 0.57 9.67 -18.02
C SER A 18 1.79 10.54 -18.32
N PRO A 19 1.60 11.74 -18.90
CA PRO A 19 2.68 12.67 -19.11
C PRO A 19 3.29 13.17 -17.79
N ARG A 20 4.49 13.76 -17.88
CA ARG A 20 5.25 14.20 -16.70
C ARG A 20 4.52 15.27 -15.87
N GLU A 21 3.75 16.10 -16.53
CA GLU A 21 2.96 17.18 -15.94
C GLU A 21 1.96 16.64 -14.90
N ASP A 22 1.46 15.43 -15.09
CA ASP A 22 0.56 14.76 -14.14
C ASP A 22 1.23 14.45 -12.78
N ASN A 23 2.56 14.56 -12.65
CA ASN A 23 3.23 14.40 -11.37
C ASN A 23 2.75 15.42 -10.32
N TYR A 24 2.34 16.61 -10.75
CA TYR A 24 1.84 17.66 -9.84
C TYR A 24 0.45 17.37 -9.30
N ARG A 25 -0.31 16.45 -9.89
CA ARG A 25 -1.66 16.07 -9.42
C ARG A 25 -1.66 15.46 -8.03
N ILE A 26 -0.51 14.98 -7.55
CA ILE A 26 -0.38 14.53 -6.16
C ILE A 26 -0.59 15.67 -5.15
N LEU A 27 -0.45 16.92 -5.56
CA LEU A 27 -0.71 18.10 -4.73
C LEU A 27 -2.21 18.35 -4.53
N ASP A 28 -3.07 17.72 -5.35
CA ASP A 28 -4.52 17.77 -5.22
C ASP A 28 -5.05 16.79 -4.16
N PHE A 29 -4.14 16.17 -3.40
CA PHE A 29 -4.49 15.23 -2.36
C PHE A 29 -5.38 15.85 -1.29
N VAL A 30 -6.52 15.22 -1.06
CA VAL A 30 -7.45 15.59 0.01
C VAL A 30 -7.49 14.45 1.02
N THR A 31 -7.17 14.77 2.27
CA THR A 31 -7.25 13.80 3.37
C THR A 31 -8.70 13.44 3.66
N SER A 32 -8.94 12.18 3.95
CA SER A 32 -10.24 11.64 4.30
C SER A 32 -10.12 10.67 5.48
N ALA A 33 -11.25 10.36 6.16
CA ALA A 33 -11.21 9.86 7.53
C ALA A 33 -10.67 8.44 7.73
N ASN A 34 -11.05 7.46 6.90
CA ASN A 34 -10.77 6.04 7.13
C ASN A 34 -10.04 5.41 5.94
N ASN A 35 -9.28 4.34 6.19
CA ASN A 35 -8.52 3.67 5.16
C ASN A 35 -8.73 2.16 5.17
N ARG A 36 -8.76 1.55 3.97
CA ARG A 36 -8.76 0.11 3.74
C ARG A 36 -7.54 -0.27 2.92
N ASP A 37 -6.42 -0.46 3.61
CA ASP A 37 -5.13 -0.67 2.97
C ASP A 37 -5.11 -1.96 2.13
N GLY A 38 -5.73 -3.05 2.61
CA GLY A 38 -5.84 -4.28 1.84
C GLY A 38 -6.54 -4.07 0.49
N LEU A 39 -7.63 -3.29 0.46
CA LEU A 39 -8.34 -2.96 -0.77
C LEU A 39 -7.52 -2.05 -1.69
N ALA A 40 -6.77 -1.10 -1.12
CA ALA A 40 -5.86 -0.23 -1.86
C ALA A 40 -4.75 -1.02 -2.54
N ILE A 41 -4.11 -1.92 -1.79
CA ILE A 41 -3.03 -2.80 -2.28
C ILE A 41 -3.56 -3.71 -3.38
N ARG A 42 -4.75 -4.29 -3.21
CA ARG A 42 -5.40 -5.11 -4.25
C ARG A 42 -5.62 -4.31 -5.53
N ALA A 43 -6.24 -3.13 -5.44
CA ALA A 43 -6.54 -2.33 -6.62
C ALA A 43 -5.29 -1.85 -7.36
N ALA A 44 -4.24 -1.46 -6.63
CA ALA A 44 -2.95 -1.10 -7.22
C ALA A 44 -2.26 -2.32 -7.84
N GLY A 45 -2.31 -3.46 -7.14
CA GLY A 45 -1.72 -4.71 -7.60
C GLY A 45 -2.38 -5.28 -8.84
N ASP A 46 -3.71 -5.25 -8.92
CA ASP A 46 -4.46 -5.67 -10.10
C ASP A 46 -4.06 -4.86 -11.33
N GLY A 47 -3.83 -3.55 -11.17
CA GLY A 47 -3.29 -2.69 -12.23
C GLY A 47 -1.87 -3.08 -12.67
N LEU A 48 -0.99 -3.40 -11.71
CA LEU A 48 0.38 -3.87 -12.00
C LEU A 48 0.39 -5.23 -12.72
N LEU A 49 -0.47 -6.15 -12.31
CA LEU A 49 -0.53 -7.49 -12.89
C LEU A 49 -1.01 -7.49 -14.35
N GLN A 50 -1.74 -6.46 -14.77
CA GLN A 50 -2.17 -6.28 -16.17
C GLN A 50 -1.05 -5.72 -17.08
N ARG A 51 0.06 -5.26 -16.51
CA ARG A 51 1.19 -4.73 -17.28
C ARG A 51 2.03 -5.86 -17.88
N GLN A 52 2.68 -5.56 -19.00
CA GLN A 52 3.53 -6.53 -19.74
C GLN A 52 4.96 -6.59 -19.20
N GLU A 53 5.39 -5.57 -18.44
CA GLU A 53 6.72 -5.51 -17.87
C GLU A 53 6.95 -6.68 -16.90
N GLU A 54 8.13 -7.30 -16.96
CA GLU A 54 8.51 -8.42 -16.10
C GLU A 54 8.70 -7.96 -14.64
N GLY A 55 9.48 -6.92 -14.43
CA GLY A 55 9.73 -6.34 -13.11
C GLY A 55 8.57 -5.47 -12.63
N LYS A 56 7.84 -5.93 -11.61
CA LYS A 56 6.69 -5.22 -11.00
C LYS A 56 6.97 -4.89 -9.55
N ILE A 57 6.92 -3.61 -9.21
CA ILE A 57 7.24 -3.12 -7.87
C ILE A 57 6.09 -2.26 -7.35
N LEU A 58 5.58 -2.59 -6.16
CA LEU A 58 4.62 -1.79 -5.41
C LEU A 58 5.28 -1.25 -4.14
N ILE A 59 5.36 0.07 -4.03
CA ILE A 59 5.82 0.74 -2.81
C ILE A 59 4.60 1.30 -2.09
N VAL A 60 4.40 0.85 -0.85
CA VAL A 60 3.29 1.28 -0.01
C VAL A 60 3.83 2.19 1.07
N LEU A 61 3.43 3.46 1.05
CA LEU A 61 3.74 4.42 2.11
C LEU A 61 2.57 4.48 3.07
N SER A 62 2.83 4.21 4.36
CA SER A 62 1.82 4.17 5.42
C SER A 62 2.26 5.00 6.62
N ASP A 63 1.32 5.64 7.29
CA ASP A 63 1.51 6.41 8.52
C ASP A 63 0.76 5.81 9.73
N GLY A 64 0.01 4.73 9.54
CA GLY A 64 -0.77 4.08 10.58
C GLY A 64 -1.33 2.73 10.20
N LYS A 65 -2.06 2.14 11.13
CA LYS A 65 -2.75 0.86 10.90
C LYS A 65 -3.95 1.03 9.97
N PRO A 66 -4.25 0.02 9.14
CA PRO A 66 -5.51 0.00 8.41
C PRO A 66 -6.69 0.06 9.40
N ASN A 67 -7.56 1.05 9.19
CA ASN A 67 -8.69 1.30 10.07
C ASN A 67 -9.87 1.91 9.30
N ASP A 68 -10.99 1.22 9.29
CA ASP A 68 -12.23 1.73 8.72
C ASP A 68 -13.42 1.39 9.63
N ILE A 69 -14.21 2.39 9.92
CA ILE A 69 -15.44 2.23 10.69
C ILE A 69 -16.54 1.82 9.70
N ILE A 70 -17.06 0.60 9.88
CA ILE A 70 -18.26 0.20 9.17
C ILE A 70 -19.44 0.92 9.82
N VAL A 71 -20.03 1.85 9.11
CA VAL A 71 -21.36 2.35 9.45
C VAL A 71 -22.36 1.26 9.01
N ASN A 72 -22.92 0.54 9.99
CA ASN A 72 -23.95 -0.44 9.71
C ASN A 72 -25.18 0.27 9.13
N ARG A 73 -25.46 0.03 7.85
CA ARG A 73 -26.78 0.34 7.33
C ARG A 73 -27.80 -0.64 7.90
N PRO A 74 -29.03 -0.21 8.15
CA PRO A 74 -30.14 -1.13 8.42
C PRO A 74 -30.17 -2.22 7.32
N GLY A 75 -30.06 -3.50 7.72
CA GLY A 75 -30.02 -4.63 6.79
C GLY A 75 -28.64 -5.06 6.29
N SER A 76 -27.54 -4.41 6.72
CA SER A 76 -26.18 -4.87 6.39
C SER A 76 -25.89 -6.24 7.01
N ARG A 77 -25.45 -7.20 6.18
CA ARG A 77 -25.10 -8.57 6.62
C ARG A 77 -23.66 -8.69 7.16
N ASN A 78 -22.84 -7.66 7.05
CA ASN A 78 -21.45 -7.72 7.50
C ASN A 78 -21.16 -6.64 8.57
N PRO A 79 -21.34 -6.99 9.85
CA PRO A 79 -21.20 -6.06 10.96
C PRO A 79 -19.76 -5.86 11.42
N ASN A 80 -18.77 -6.54 10.82
CA ASN A 80 -17.41 -6.51 11.33
C ASN A 80 -16.68 -5.22 10.88
N PRO A 81 -16.32 -4.33 11.83
CA PRO A 81 -15.53 -3.17 11.52
C PRO A 81 -14.12 -3.58 11.04
N TYR A 82 -13.60 -2.86 10.05
CA TYR A 82 -12.28 -3.10 9.49
C TYR A 82 -11.20 -2.44 10.36
N TYR A 83 -10.83 -3.06 11.47
CA TYR A 83 -9.78 -2.58 12.36
C TYR A 83 -9.04 -3.72 13.08
N GLY A 84 -7.99 -3.38 13.81
CA GLY A 84 -7.23 -4.31 14.63
C GLY A 84 -6.62 -5.46 13.84
N ASP A 85 -6.58 -6.64 14.43
CA ASP A 85 -5.97 -7.83 13.81
C ASP A 85 -6.66 -8.27 12.52
N TYR A 86 -7.95 -8.04 12.37
CA TYR A 86 -8.67 -8.34 11.15
C TYR A 86 -8.15 -7.53 9.96
N ALA A 87 -8.08 -6.21 10.10
CA ALA A 87 -7.58 -5.33 9.05
C ALA A 87 -6.10 -5.59 8.72
N VAL A 88 -5.28 -5.85 9.75
CA VAL A 88 -3.87 -6.23 9.57
C VAL A 88 -3.73 -7.56 8.80
N LYS A 89 -4.54 -8.57 9.12
CA LYS A 89 -4.51 -9.86 8.43
C LYS A 89 -4.99 -9.76 7.00
N ASP A 90 -6.02 -8.98 6.73
CA ASP A 90 -6.54 -8.73 5.37
C ASP A 90 -5.49 -8.03 4.52
N THR A 91 -4.89 -6.96 5.03
CA THR A 91 -3.81 -6.23 4.35
C THR A 91 -2.60 -7.13 4.09
N ALA A 92 -2.19 -7.92 5.09
CA ALA A 92 -1.10 -8.87 4.94
C ALA A 92 -1.39 -9.98 3.94
N PHE A 93 -2.64 -10.40 3.82
CA PHE A 93 -3.08 -11.37 2.82
C PHE A 93 -2.89 -10.81 1.40
N GLU A 94 -3.32 -9.57 1.14
CA GLU A 94 -3.17 -8.93 -0.17
C GLU A 94 -1.69 -8.73 -0.54
N VAL A 95 -0.84 -8.33 0.41
CA VAL A 95 0.61 -8.25 0.19
C VAL A 95 1.19 -9.60 -0.21
N ARG A 96 0.86 -10.69 0.51
CA ARG A 96 1.35 -12.04 0.18
C ARG A 96 0.84 -12.51 -1.17
N LYS A 97 -0.44 -12.26 -1.48
CA LYS A 97 -1.05 -12.59 -2.77
C LYS A 97 -0.31 -11.91 -3.92
N LEU A 98 0.01 -10.63 -3.82
CA LEU A 98 0.77 -9.93 -4.85
C LEU A 98 2.18 -10.50 -5.01
N ARG A 99 2.88 -10.77 -3.93
CA ARG A 99 4.21 -11.39 -3.96
C ARG A 99 4.20 -12.78 -4.61
N SER A 100 3.19 -13.59 -4.32
CA SER A 100 3.05 -14.91 -4.98
C SER A 100 2.75 -14.82 -6.47
N ASN A 101 2.33 -13.65 -6.96
CA ASN A 101 2.13 -13.35 -8.38
C ASN A 101 3.30 -12.54 -8.99
N GLY A 102 4.48 -12.54 -8.36
CA GLY A 102 5.68 -11.92 -8.91
C GLY A 102 5.80 -10.41 -8.72
N VAL A 103 4.95 -9.79 -7.88
CA VAL A 103 5.07 -8.36 -7.56
C VAL A 103 5.96 -8.17 -6.34
N CYS A 104 7.04 -7.42 -6.46
CA CYS A 104 7.84 -6.99 -5.32
C CYS A 104 7.09 -5.92 -4.52
N VAL A 105 6.77 -6.18 -3.25
CA VAL A 105 6.04 -5.22 -2.40
C VAL A 105 6.92 -4.76 -1.26
N LEU A 106 7.21 -3.45 -1.21
CA LEU A 106 7.92 -2.77 -0.12
C LEU A 106 6.95 -1.94 0.70
N GLY A 107 6.90 -2.18 2.00
CA GLY A 107 6.24 -1.29 2.96
C GLY A 107 7.21 -0.24 3.50
N VAL A 108 6.84 1.03 3.43
CA VAL A 108 7.57 2.13 4.05
C VAL A 108 6.65 2.82 5.05
N PHE A 109 7.03 2.76 6.32
CA PHE A 109 6.23 3.26 7.41
C PHE A 109 6.82 4.53 8.01
N THR A 110 5.99 5.57 8.17
CA THR A 110 6.37 6.87 8.74
C THR A 110 5.61 7.21 10.02
N GLY A 111 4.76 6.31 10.49
CA GLY A 111 3.86 6.53 11.62
C GLY A 111 4.49 6.31 13.00
N LYS A 112 3.64 6.12 13.99
CA LYS A 112 4.06 5.99 15.39
C LYS A 112 4.63 4.61 15.69
N GLU A 113 5.66 4.54 16.53
CA GLU A 113 6.36 3.29 16.93
C GLU A 113 5.40 2.21 17.46
N LYS A 114 4.32 2.59 18.13
CA LYS A 114 3.31 1.65 18.64
C LYS A 114 2.66 0.79 17.56
N ASP A 115 2.67 1.25 16.30
CA ASP A 115 2.05 0.58 15.16
C ASP A 115 3.04 -0.28 14.35
N LEU A 116 4.35 -0.20 14.64
CA LEU A 116 5.41 -0.94 13.96
C LEU A 116 5.17 -2.45 13.88
N MET A 117 4.65 -3.04 14.96
CA MET A 117 4.39 -4.48 14.98
C MET A 117 3.31 -4.91 13.99
N ALA A 118 2.30 -4.06 13.78
CA ALA A 118 1.26 -4.31 12.80
C ALA A 118 1.84 -4.23 11.37
N GLU A 119 2.62 -3.19 11.09
CA GLU A 119 3.27 -2.99 9.79
C GLU A 119 4.26 -4.11 9.45
N LYS A 120 5.05 -4.56 10.43
CA LYS A 120 5.92 -5.73 10.27
C LYS A 120 5.15 -7.02 9.98
N LYS A 121 3.96 -7.21 10.57
CA LYS A 121 3.08 -8.35 10.25
C LYS A 121 2.56 -8.28 8.82
N ILE A 122 2.28 -7.07 8.30
CA ILE A 122 1.79 -6.84 6.94
C ILE A 122 2.89 -7.10 5.91
N PHE A 123 4.05 -6.43 6.05
CA PHE A 123 5.09 -6.41 5.02
C PHE A 123 6.24 -7.39 5.25
N GLY A 124 6.39 -7.95 6.45
CA GLY A 124 7.45 -8.91 6.78
C GLY A 124 8.84 -8.31 6.63
N LYS A 125 9.74 -9.00 5.90
CA LYS A 125 11.13 -8.58 5.71
C LYS A 125 11.30 -7.39 4.78
N ALA A 126 10.39 -7.20 3.80
CA ALA A 126 10.41 -6.06 2.89
C ALA A 126 9.66 -4.87 3.51
N PHE A 127 10.20 -4.36 4.60
CA PHE A 127 9.64 -3.29 5.41
C PHE A 127 10.74 -2.32 5.87
N ALA A 128 10.48 -1.03 5.73
CA ALA A 128 11.35 0.03 6.22
C ALA A 128 10.57 0.98 7.14
N TYR A 129 11.13 1.27 8.30
CA TYR A 129 10.64 2.34 9.17
C TYR A 129 11.51 3.58 9.00
N ILE A 130 10.89 4.70 8.69
CA ILE A 130 11.56 6.00 8.56
C ILE A 130 10.93 6.99 9.53
N ARG A 131 11.76 7.57 10.40
CA ARG A 131 11.32 8.61 11.35
C ARG A 131 11.15 9.97 10.71
N ASN A 132 11.89 10.20 9.62
CA ASN A 132 11.86 11.44 8.87
C ASN A 132 11.68 11.12 7.38
N ILE A 133 10.68 11.76 6.76
CA ILE A 133 10.36 11.58 5.33
C ILE A 133 11.53 11.93 4.40
N GLU A 134 12.47 12.78 4.82
CA GLU A 134 13.70 13.10 4.06
C GLU A 134 14.53 11.85 3.74
N GLY A 135 14.45 10.81 4.59
CA GLY A 135 15.11 9.53 4.36
C GLY A 135 14.43 8.63 3.31
N PHE A 136 13.23 8.97 2.85
CA PHE A 136 12.41 8.11 2.00
C PHE A 136 13.11 7.74 0.68
N SER A 137 13.58 8.73 -0.07
CA SER A 137 14.23 8.50 -1.36
C SER A 137 15.49 7.62 -1.25
N LYS A 138 16.28 7.81 -0.18
CA LYS A 138 17.47 6.99 0.09
C LYS A 138 17.13 5.53 0.39
N ILE A 139 16.06 5.29 1.16
CA ILE A 139 15.62 3.94 1.52
C ILE A 139 15.03 3.23 0.31
N VAL A 140 14.15 3.89 -0.42
CA VAL A 140 13.56 3.35 -1.66
C VAL A 140 14.65 3.09 -2.71
N GLY A 141 15.56 4.03 -2.93
CA GLY A 141 16.67 3.86 -3.86
C GLY A 141 17.57 2.66 -3.52
N ARG A 142 17.86 2.44 -2.23
CA ARG A 142 18.63 1.27 -1.77
C ARG A 142 17.88 -0.04 -2.02
N TYR A 143 16.57 -0.06 -1.77
CA TYR A 143 15.74 -1.24 -2.01
C TYR A 143 15.67 -1.58 -3.51
N LEU A 144 15.43 -0.59 -4.36
CA LEU A 144 15.38 -0.77 -5.82
C LEU A 144 16.72 -1.27 -6.35
N ARG A 145 17.84 -0.70 -5.89
CA ARG A 145 19.18 -1.18 -6.28
C ARG A 145 19.37 -2.66 -5.94
N LYS A 146 19.01 -3.06 -4.71
CA LYS A 146 19.12 -4.45 -4.30
C LYS A 146 18.29 -5.39 -5.18
N LEU A 147 17.05 -5.02 -5.54
CA LEU A 147 16.22 -5.82 -6.45
C LEU A 147 16.87 -6.00 -7.82
N LEU A 148 17.43 -4.94 -8.38
CA LEU A 148 18.11 -5.00 -9.69
C LEU A 148 19.41 -5.82 -9.64
N GLU A 149 20.15 -5.78 -8.52
CA GLU A 149 21.34 -6.61 -8.31
C GLU A 149 20.99 -8.09 -8.15
N ASP A 150 19.93 -8.42 -7.41
CA ASP A 150 19.45 -9.79 -7.22
C ASP A 150 18.95 -10.42 -8.54
N GLU A 151 18.32 -9.63 -9.43
CA GLU A 151 17.90 -10.08 -10.77
C GLU A 151 19.10 -10.30 -11.71
N SER A 152 20.14 -9.47 -11.58
CA SER A 152 21.37 -9.59 -12.42
C SER A 152 22.26 -10.78 -12.06
N GLY A 153 22.07 -11.39 -10.90
CA GLY A 153 22.85 -12.54 -10.42
C GLY A 153 22.30 -13.91 -10.86
N ASN A 154 21.20 -13.95 -11.60
CA ASN A 154 20.55 -15.18 -12.07
C ASN A 154 20.75 -15.47 -13.58
N PHE A 155 21.82 -14.93 -14.19
CA PHE A 155 22.24 -15.26 -15.56
C PHE A 155 23.56 -16.02 -15.55
#